data_9a29f8543c0227281028086c597d2f28
#
_entry.id   9a29f8543c0227281028086c597d2f28
#
_cell.length_a   1.000
_cell.length_b   1.000
_cell.length_c   1.000
_cell.angle_alpha   90.00
_cell.angle_beta   90.00
_cell.angle_gamma   90.00
#
_symmetry.space_group_name_H-M   'P 1'
#
loop_
_entity.id
_entity.type
_entity.pdbx_description
1 polymer ?
#
loop_
_entity_poly.entity_id
_entity_poly.type
_entity_poly.pdbx_seq_one_letter_code
_entity_poly.pdbx_strand_id
1 'polypeptide(L)'
;MFKIGQPGQIVTLLKDGIKNGVKPIFFLGAGASKQSGVKLVVEIVEEAAKWAYCRDHGISIDDPRLTMSDWKSWLVKFPWYTEDYSTLYPIIIENLLIPRQARKDFFLKIINPDVPASQGYEKLAELMALGMIDTVLTGNFDNCLANAKVQIRKPAVIQTIKTPSDLTQFAYTPRYPQLVYLHGSVEHYTDQNLNNEIQNLNSDLVAHIKPVLKDRPLVVIGYRGAEPSIMNDLFLANLSYTNSFHQGIYWCLLKRDIENITQNPNSAPPLFTELAKKTNGNFQVIPIDGFDELMSREIMGKLQATEIDLKNNNILRGNPNNSPAPTFDTQIIARDTIGSLEQALIRERLK
;
A
#
# COMPACT_ATOMS: atom_id res chain seq x y z
N MET A 1 19.87 3.89 -14.32
CA MET A 1 19.88 4.49 -12.97
C MET A 1 18.60 5.29 -12.86
N PHE A 2 17.80 5.13 -11.82
CA PHE A 2 16.56 5.87 -11.62
C PHE A 2 16.81 7.22 -10.93
N LYS A 3 15.90 8.18 -11.10
CA LYS A 3 15.97 9.48 -10.46
C LYS A 3 15.59 9.35 -8.97
N ILE A 4 16.40 9.91 -8.08
CA ILE A 4 16.07 9.98 -6.65
C ILE A 4 15.26 11.25 -6.39
N GLY A 5 14.09 11.09 -5.80
CA GLY A 5 13.21 12.16 -5.38
C GLY A 5 13.25 12.38 -3.86
N GLN A 6 12.24 13.08 -3.35
CA GLN A 6 12.07 13.39 -1.93
C GLN A 6 10.62 13.19 -1.48
N PRO A 7 10.36 12.80 -0.21
CA PRO A 7 9.01 12.64 0.32
C PRO A 7 8.09 13.85 0.15
N GLY A 8 8.67 15.07 0.16
CA GLY A 8 7.92 16.32 -0.09
C GLY A 8 7.19 16.38 -1.43
N GLN A 9 7.64 15.61 -2.43
CA GLN A 9 6.96 15.53 -3.73
C GLN A 9 5.58 14.87 -3.59
N ILE A 10 5.43 13.88 -2.69
CA ILE A 10 4.12 13.24 -2.42
C ILE A 10 3.16 14.27 -1.80
N VAL A 11 3.65 15.15 -0.91
CA VAL A 11 2.84 16.25 -0.35
C VAL A 11 2.37 17.20 -1.44
N THR A 12 3.24 17.53 -2.41
CA THR A 12 2.88 18.35 -3.56
C THR A 12 1.80 17.67 -4.40
N LEU A 13 1.95 16.37 -4.72
CA LEU A 13 0.94 15.60 -5.45
C LEU A 13 -0.43 15.61 -4.77
N LEU A 14 -0.47 15.48 -3.44
CA LEU A 14 -1.71 15.52 -2.67
C LEU A 14 -2.39 16.89 -2.76
N LYS A 15 -1.62 17.98 -2.64
CA LYS A 15 -2.14 19.36 -2.76
C LYS A 15 -2.62 19.66 -4.19
N ASP A 16 -1.83 19.30 -5.18
CA ASP A 16 -2.18 19.49 -6.59
C ASP A 16 -3.39 18.65 -6.98
N GLY A 17 -3.51 17.43 -6.42
CA GLY A 17 -4.65 16.56 -6.64
C GLY A 17 -5.97 17.16 -6.18
N ILE A 18 -5.98 17.88 -5.05
CA ILE A 18 -7.17 18.61 -4.60
C ILE A 18 -7.45 19.80 -5.54
N LYS A 19 -6.41 20.55 -5.92
CA LYS A 19 -6.54 21.75 -6.74
C LYS A 19 -7.00 21.45 -8.17
N ASN A 20 -6.45 20.39 -8.76
CA ASN A 20 -6.62 20.06 -10.18
C ASN A 20 -7.59 18.91 -10.43
N GLY A 21 -8.10 18.25 -9.37
CA GLY A 21 -8.99 17.10 -9.47
C GLY A 21 -8.30 15.76 -9.83
N VAL A 22 -6.97 15.77 -10.06
CA VAL A 22 -6.19 14.57 -10.43
C VAL A 22 -5.43 14.07 -9.22
N LYS A 23 -6.09 13.27 -8.39
CA LYS A 23 -5.53 12.75 -7.14
C LYS A 23 -4.58 11.58 -7.38
N PRO A 24 -3.49 11.45 -6.59
CA PRO A 24 -2.61 10.31 -6.70
C PRO A 24 -3.30 9.01 -6.29
N ILE A 25 -2.92 7.90 -6.94
CA ILE A 25 -3.24 6.54 -6.54
C ILE A 25 -2.15 6.06 -5.61
N PHE A 26 -2.52 5.45 -4.50
CA PHE A 26 -1.58 4.78 -3.61
C PHE A 26 -1.63 3.28 -3.86
N PHE A 27 -0.47 2.67 -4.04
CA PHE A 27 -0.30 1.22 -4.14
C PHE A 27 0.46 0.73 -2.90
N LEU A 28 -0.14 -0.21 -2.16
CA LEU A 28 0.44 -0.77 -0.95
C LEU A 28 0.86 -2.22 -1.15
N GLY A 29 2.13 -2.52 -0.84
CA GLY A 29 2.64 -3.86 -0.74
C GLY A 29 2.87 -4.27 0.72
N ALA A 30 3.31 -5.52 0.95
CA ALA A 30 3.45 -6.14 2.26
C ALA A 30 4.33 -5.34 3.25
N GLY A 31 5.31 -4.61 2.76
CA GLY A 31 6.16 -3.75 3.60
C GLY A 31 5.40 -2.63 4.33
N ALA A 32 4.25 -2.19 3.82
CA ALA A 32 3.39 -1.21 4.49
C ALA A 32 2.74 -1.78 5.76
N SER A 33 2.46 -3.08 5.78
CA SER A 33 1.77 -3.76 6.90
C SER A 33 2.73 -4.29 7.97
N LYS A 34 4.04 -4.19 7.77
CA LYS A 34 5.02 -4.73 8.71
C LYS A 34 4.90 -4.12 10.10
N GLN A 35 4.70 -2.81 10.21
CA GLN A 35 4.56 -2.10 11.49
C GLN A 35 3.23 -2.41 12.19
N SER A 36 2.23 -2.91 11.47
CA SER A 36 1.02 -3.49 12.04
C SER A 36 1.21 -4.92 12.56
N GLY A 37 2.41 -5.51 12.40
CA GLY A 37 2.70 -6.88 12.83
C GLY A 37 2.31 -7.97 11.81
N VAL A 38 1.94 -7.60 10.58
CA VAL A 38 1.69 -8.56 9.50
C VAL A 38 3.02 -9.14 9.01
N LYS A 39 3.07 -10.46 8.88
CA LYS A 39 4.26 -11.19 8.43
C LYS A 39 4.55 -10.93 6.96
N LEU A 40 5.84 -10.80 6.64
CA LEU A 40 6.33 -10.68 5.27
C LEU A 40 6.48 -12.06 4.61
N VAL A 41 6.63 -12.09 3.30
CA VAL A 41 6.79 -13.33 2.50
C VAL A 41 7.83 -14.27 3.09
N VAL A 42 8.99 -13.76 3.52
CA VAL A 42 10.04 -14.57 4.16
C VAL A 42 9.52 -15.27 5.41
N GLU A 43 8.86 -14.51 6.28
CA GLU A 43 8.30 -15.02 7.54
C GLU A 43 7.16 -16.02 7.29
N ILE A 44 6.34 -15.79 6.24
CA ILE A 44 5.26 -16.71 5.84
C ILE A 44 5.83 -18.03 5.33
N VAL A 45 6.86 -17.98 4.50
CA VAL A 45 7.57 -19.18 3.99
C VAL A 45 8.14 -20.01 5.14
N GLU A 46 8.78 -19.36 6.11
CA GLU A 46 9.35 -20.02 7.29
C GLU A 46 8.28 -20.67 8.16
N GLU A 47 7.17 -19.97 8.40
CA GLU A 47 6.04 -20.52 9.16
C GLU A 47 5.35 -21.68 8.43
N ALA A 48 5.17 -21.59 7.12
CA ALA A 48 4.59 -22.66 6.32
C ALA A 48 5.47 -23.93 6.34
N ALA A 49 6.78 -23.75 6.20
CA ALA A 49 7.73 -24.85 6.30
C ALA A 49 7.72 -25.49 7.70
N LYS A 50 7.77 -24.67 8.75
CA LYS A 50 7.69 -25.14 10.14
C LYS A 50 6.39 -25.89 10.39
N TRP A 51 5.26 -25.33 9.96
CA TRP A 51 3.94 -25.94 10.13
C TRP A 51 3.86 -27.32 9.44
N ALA A 52 4.32 -27.41 8.18
CA ALA A 52 4.31 -28.63 7.41
C ALA A 52 5.24 -29.71 8.04
N TYR A 53 6.45 -29.29 8.46
CA TYR A 53 7.38 -30.17 9.16
C TYR A 53 6.75 -30.78 10.41
N CYS A 54 6.13 -29.95 11.25
CA CYS A 54 5.49 -30.40 12.47
C CYS A 54 4.34 -31.38 12.20
N ARG A 55 3.51 -31.10 11.21
CA ARG A 55 2.44 -32.00 10.76
C ARG A 55 2.98 -33.36 10.31
N ASP A 56 3.99 -33.35 9.45
CA ASP A 56 4.54 -34.56 8.83
C ASP A 56 5.31 -35.45 9.84
N HIS A 57 5.83 -34.85 10.92
CA HIS A 57 6.56 -35.57 11.98
C HIS A 57 5.74 -35.80 13.26
N GLY A 58 4.47 -35.36 13.29
CA GLY A 58 3.61 -35.50 14.47
C GLY A 58 4.11 -34.70 15.68
N ILE A 59 4.78 -33.56 15.46
CA ILE A 59 5.37 -32.70 16.50
C ILE A 59 4.46 -31.48 16.69
N SER A 60 4.28 -31.04 17.95
CA SER A 60 3.59 -29.77 18.19
C SER A 60 4.41 -28.60 17.65
N ILE A 61 3.73 -27.61 17.04
CA ILE A 61 4.40 -26.38 16.58
C ILE A 61 5.00 -25.57 17.72
N ASP A 62 4.47 -25.77 18.94
CA ASP A 62 4.91 -25.10 20.17
C ASP A 62 5.88 -25.98 20.99
N ASP A 63 6.39 -27.09 20.44
CA ASP A 63 7.36 -27.94 21.12
C ASP A 63 8.66 -27.13 21.35
N PRO A 64 9.09 -26.95 22.62
CA PRO A 64 10.26 -26.13 22.94
C PRO A 64 11.59 -26.73 22.42
N ARG A 65 11.58 -28.01 21.99
CA ARG A 65 12.75 -28.67 21.40
C ARG A 65 12.87 -28.41 19.91
N LEU A 66 11.84 -27.88 19.26
CA LEU A 66 11.82 -27.59 17.84
C LEU A 66 12.74 -26.41 17.53
N THR A 67 13.75 -26.64 16.71
CA THR A 67 14.70 -25.61 16.29
C THR A 67 14.50 -25.24 14.82
N MET A 68 15.00 -24.05 14.44
CA MET A 68 15.01 -23.62 13.04
C MET A 68 15.78 -24.63 12.14
N SER A 69 16.82 -25.25 12.67
CA SER A 69 17.63 -26.21 11.92
C SER A 69 16.83 -27.45 11.49
N ASP A 70 15.85 -27.88 12.31
CA ASP A 70 15.08 -29.08 12.04
C ASP A 70 14.27 -28.97 10.76
N TRP A 71 13.41 -27.95 10.68
CA TRP A 71 12.55 -27.77 9.52
C TRP A 71 13.30 -27.18 8.31
N LYS A 72 14.36 -26.37 8.50
CA LYS A 72 15.20 -25.92 7.37
C LYS A 72 15.94 -27.08 6.72
N SER A 73 16.57 -27.95 7.51
CA SER A 73 17.28 -29.13 6.98
C SER A 73 16.34 -30.11 6.28
N TRP A 74 15.07 -30.16 6.66
CA TRP A 74 14.03 -30.92 5.99
C TRP A 74 13.60 -30.25 4.68
N LEU A 75 13.38 -28.92 4.71
CA LEU A 75 12.90 -28.14 3.57
C LEU A 75 13.89 -28.17 2.38
N VAL A 76 15.19 -28.05 2.63
CA VAL A 76 16.22 -28.05 1.57
C VAL A 76 16.36 -29.39 0.81
N LYS A 77 15.74 -30.47 1.30
CA LYS A 77 15.74 -31.78 0.63
C LYS A 77 14.73 -31.86 -0.51
N PHE A 78 13.80 -30.94 -0.61
CA PHE A 78 12.83 -30.97 -1.69
C PHE A 78 13.46 -30.50 -3.01
N PRO A 79 13.18 -31.19 -4.14
CA PRO A 79 13.77 -30.85 -5.45
C PRO A 79 13.42 -29.45 -5.97
N TRP A 80 12.32 -28.89 -5.48
CA TRP A 80 11.83 -27.55 -5.84
C TRP A 80 12.33 -26.45 -4.90
N TYR A 81 13.15 -26.75 -3.91
CA TYR A 81 13.69 -25.76 -3.00
C TYR A 81 14.59 -24.75 -3.72
N THR A 82 14.46 -23.50 -3.34
CA THR A 82 15.34 -22.39 -3.75
C THR A 82 15.57 -21.46 -2.58
N GLU A 83 16.71 -20.79 -2.56
CA GLU A 83 17.02 -19.76 -1.55
C GLU A 83 16.32 -18.43 -1.84
N ASP A 84 15.77 -18.24 -3.02
CA ASP A 84 14.93 -17.08 -3.33
C ASP A 84 13.52 -17.29 -2.79
N TYR A 85 13.25 -16.69 -1.63
CA TYR A 85 11.96 -16.80 -0.93
C TYR A 85 10.78 -16.24 -1.74
N SER A 86 11.01 -15.32 -2.66
CA SER A 86 9.95 -14.81 -3.53
C SER A 86 9.47 -15.88 -4.51
N THR A 87 10.41 -16.64 -5.07
CA THR A 87 10.13 -17.82 -5.92
C THR A 87 9.61 -19.00 -5.10
N LEU A 88 10.14 -19.18 -3.88
CA LEU A 88 9.80 -20.31 -3.00
C LEU A 88 8.37 -20.18 -2.42
N TYR A 89 7.89 -18.97 -2.19
CA TYR A 89 6.59 -18.72 -1.58
C TYR A 89 5.42 -19.44 -2.26
N PRO A 90 5.13 -19.25 -3.57
CA PRO A 90 4.03 -19.96 -4.21
C PRO A 90 4.23 -21.48 -4.21
N ILE A 91 5.46 -21.94 -4.36
CA ILE A 91 5.80 -23.35 -4.40
C ILE A 91 5.50 -24.03 -3.04
N ILE A 92 5.88 -23.39 -1.93
CA ILE A 92 5.59 -23.89 -0.58
C ILE A 92 4.08 -23.94 -0.32
N ILE A 93 3.35 -22.87 -0.67
CA ILE A 93 1.91 -22.82 -0.48
C ILE A 93 1.22 -23.97 -1.24
N GLU A 94 1.64 -24.24 -2.45
CA GLU A 94 1.06 -25.28 -3.30
C GLU A 94 1.41 -26.70 -2.81
N ASN A 95 2.66 -26.94 -2.43
CA ASN A 95 3.16 -28.29 -2.15
C ASN A 95 3.04 -28.70 -0.68
N LEU A 96 3.12 -27.77 0.27
CA LEU A 96 3.12 -28.08 1.69
C LEU A 96 1.79 -27.79 2.38
N LEU A 97 1.03 -26.80 1.92
CA LEU A 97 -0.26 -26.44 2.53
C LEU A 97 -1.43 -27.15 1.84
N ILE A 98 -1.47 -28.45 1.95
CA ILE A 98 -2.54 -29.32 1.42
C ILE A 98 -3.22 -30.08 2.57
N PRO A 99 -4.54 -30.34 2.48
CA PRO A 99 -5.48 -29.92 1.45
C PRO A 99 -5.80 -28.42 1.47
N ARG A 100 -6.63 -27.94 0.55
CA ARG A 100 -7.07 -26.54 0.43
C ARG A 100 -7.53 -25.91 1.75
N GLN A 101 -8.27 -26.66 2.57
CA GLN A 101 -8.72 -26.18 3.89
C GLN A 101 -7.54 -25.86 4.82
N ALA A 102 -6.50 -26.69 4.84
CA ALA A 102 -5.30 -26.46 5.64
C ALA A 102 -4.58 -25.16 5.25
N ARG A 103 -4.62 -24.82 3.96
CA ARG A 103 -4.09 -23.55 3.43
C ARG A 103 -4.88 -22.36 3.95
N LYS A 104 -6.22 -22.42 3.88
CA LYS A 104 -7.10 -21.39 4.42
C LYS A 104 -6.87 -21.19 5.93
N ASP A 105 -6.82 -22.28 6.69
CA ASP A 105 -6.62 -22.24 8.14
C ASP A 105 -5.24 -21.65 8.49
N PHE A 106 -4.21 -22.00 7.72
CA PHE A 106 -2.88 -21.44 7.87
C PHE A 106 -2.89 -19.92 7.66
N PHE A 107 -3.47 -19.43 6.56
CA PHE A 107 -3.49 -17.99 6.27
C PHE A 107 -4.33 -17.20 7.28
N LEU A 108 -5.48 -17.71 7.72
CA LEU A 108 -6.28 -17.08 8.77
C LEU A 108 -5.53 -17.00 10.10
N LYS A 109 -4.65 -17.96 10.40
CA LYS A 109 -3.80 -17.93 11.59
C LYS A 109 -2.64 -16.93 11.46
N ILE A 110 -2.04 -16.86 10.29
CA ILE A 110 -0.84 -16.03 10.03
C ILE A 110 -1.20 -14.57 9.79
N ILE A 111 -2.28 -14.32 9.05
CA ILE A 111 -2.78 -13.00 8.74
C ILE A 111 -4.05 -12.80 9.58
N ASN A 112 -3.84 -12.36 10.83
CA ASN A 112 -4.97 -12.05 11.71
C ASN A 112 -5.85 -10.94 11.08
N PRO A 113 -7.12 -11.19 10.75
CA PRO A 113 -8.00 -10.17 10.18
C PRO A 113 -8.25 -8.99 11.14
N ASP A 114 -8.13 -9.21 12.45
CA ASP A 114 -8.33 -8.21 13.50
C ASP A 114 -7.02 -7.49 13.89
N VAL A 115 -5.96 -7.62 13.08
CA VAL A 115 -4.69 -6.95 13.36
C VAL A 115 -4.90 -5.44 13.50
N PRO A 116 -4.39 -4.82 14.59
CA PRO A 116 -4.51 -3.38 14.76
C PRO A 116 -3.73 -2.65 13.65
N ALA A 117 -4.33 -1.61 13.12
CA ALA A 117 -3.65 -0.78 12.14
C ALA A 117 -2.50 -0.01 12.79
N SER A 118 -1.37 0.08 12.08
CA SER A 118 -0.28 0.98 12.47
C SER A 118 -0.65 2.44 12.27
N GLN A 119 0.14 3.33 12.86
CA GLN A 119 -0.06 4.78 12.72
C GLN A 119 -0.07 5.23 11.25
N GLY A 120 0.72 4.61 10.39
CA GLY A 120 0.75 4.92 8.96
C GLY A 120 -0.60 4.65 8.28
N TYR A 121 -1.24 3.54 8.61
CA TYR A 121 -2.58 3.23 8.10
C TYR A 121 -3.66 4.16 8.62
N GLU A 122 -3.58 4.57 9.90
CA GLU A 122 -4.49 5.59 10.45
C GLU A 122 -4.36 6.92 9.68
N LYS A 123 -3.13 7.37 9.42
CA LYS A 123 -2.88 8.61 8.66
C LYS A 123 -3.32 8.49 7.19
N LEU A 124 -3.15 7.31 6.59
CA LEU A 124 -3.68 7.04 5.25
C LEU A 124 -5.22 7.12 5.23
N ALA A 125 -5.89 6.50 6.20
CA ALA A 125 -7.34 6.57 6.33
C ALA A 125 -7.82 8.01 6.59
N GLU A 126 -7.09 8.82 7.37
CA GLU A 126 -7.36 10.26 7.56
C GLU A 126 -7.27 11.03 6.24
N LEU A 127 -6.23 10.79 5.42
CA LEU A 127 -6.08 11.43 4.10
C LEU A 127 -7.20 11.02 3.13
N MET A 128 -7.65 9.77 3.20
CA MET A 128 -8.81 9.31 2.44
C MET A 128 -10.10 9.98 2.92
N ALA A 129 -10.31 10.11 4.24
CA ALA A 129 -11.46 10.81 4.82
C ALA A 129 -11.48 12.30 4.44
N LEU A 130 -10.32 12.94 4.31
CA LEU A 130 -10.15 14.32 3.84
C LEU A 130 -10.33 14.45 2.32
N GLY A 131 -10.49 13.34 1.59
CA GLY A 131 -10.62 13.34 0.13
C GLY A 131 -9.35 13.69 -0.62
N MET A 132 -8.19 13.64 0.02
CA MET A 132 -6.88 13.86 -0.63
C MET A 132 -6.44 12.65 -1.43
N ILE A 133 -6.86 11.47 -1.00
CA ILE A 133 -6.65 10.18 -1.69
C ILE A 133 -8.03 9.54 -1.86
N ASP A 134 -8.37 9.14 -3.05
CA ASP A 134 -9.65 8.49 -3.34
C ASP A 134 -9.50 7.05 -3.81
N THR A 135 -8.30 6.60 -4.15
CA THR A 135 -8.06 5.25 -4.64
C THR A 135 -6.77 4.69 -4.04
N VAL A 136 -6.91 3.58 -3.33
CA VAL A 136 -5.80 2.77 -2.83
C VAL A 136 -5.91 1.38 -3.44
N LEU A 137 -4.83 0.91 -4.05
CA LEU A 137 -4.67 -0.45 -4.54
C LEU A 137 -3.78 -1.20 -3.56
N THR A 138 -4.05 -2.46 -3.32
CA THR A 138 -3.18 -3.29 -2.47
C THR A 138 -3.00 -4.69 -3.01
N GLY A 139 -1.74 -5.17 -3.00
CA GLY A 139 -1.42 -6.58 -3.18
C GLY A 139 -1.51 -7.40 -1.88
N ASN A 140 -1.76 -6.74 -0.75
CA ASN A 140 -1.83 -7.39 0.55
C ASN A 140 -3.18 -8.06 0.79
N PHE A 141 -3.17 -9.12 1.59
CA PHE A 141 -4.38 -9.84 2.02
C PHE A 141 -4.95 -9.34 3.35
N ASP A 142 -4.19 -8.49 4.07
CA ASP A 142 -4.55 -8.01 5.40
C ASP A 142 -5.65 -6.95 5.37
N ASN A 143 -6.26 -6.70 6.52
CA ASN A 143 -7.30 -5.71 6.71
C ASN A 143 -6.80 -4.40 7.36
N CYS A 144 -5.48 -4.13 7.39
CA CYS A 144 -4.93 -3.00 8.14
C CYS A 144 -5.61 -1.67 7.79
N LEU A 145 -5.77 -1.34 6.50
CA LEU A 145 -6.47 -0.11 6.10
C LEU A 145 -7.98 -0.17 6.40
N ALA A 146 -8.59 -1.35 6.21
CA ALA A 146 -10.00 -1.54 6.56
C ALA A 146 -10.24 -1.38 8.07
N ASN A 147 -9.31 -1.80 8.91
CA ASN A 147 -9.36 -1.61 10.36
C ASN A 147 -9.07 -0.15 10.75
N ALA A 148 -8.10 0.49 10.10
CA ALA A 148 -7.74 1.89 10.34
C ALA A 148 -8.92 2.85 10.16
N LYS A 149 -9.79 2.61 9.16
CA LYS A 149 -10.92 3.51 8.85
C LYS A 149 -11.91 3.71 10.00
N VAL A 150 -11.97 2.75 10.95
CA VAL A 150 -12.84 2.83 12.13
C VAL A 150 -12.09 3.28 13.39
N GLN A 151 -10.77 3.22 13.38
CA GLN A 151 -9.90 3.60 14.51
C GLN A 151 -9.59 5.10 14.52
N ILE A 152 -9.70 5.78 13.38
CA ILE A 152 -9.46 7.21 13.28
C ILE A 152 -10.58 8.03 13.94
N ARG A 153 -10.24 9.24 14.38
CA ARG A 153 -11.15 10.13 15.12
C ARG A 153 -12.48 10.42 14.41
N LYS A 154 -12.46 10.51 13.08
CA LYS A 154 -13.64 10.61 12.22
C LYS A 154 -13.66 9.41 11.30
N PRO A 155 -14.48 8.39 11.56
CA PRO A 155 -14.55 7.19 10.72
C PRO A 155 -14.76 7.53 9.24
N ALA A 156 -13.96 6.91 8.38
CA ALA A 156 -14.03 7.13 6.94
C ALA A 156 -14.97 6.12 6.28
N VAL A 157 -15.83 6.59 5.38
CA VAL A 157 -16.56 5.71 4.47
C VAL A 157 -15.63 5.35 3.33
N ILE A 158 -14.98 4.19 3.42
CA ILE A 158 -14.11 3.65 2.38
C ILE A 158 -14.80 2.44 1.76
N GLN A 159 -15.08 2.54 0.47
CA GLN A 159 -15.62 1.44 -0.32
C GLN A 159 -14.55 0.39 -0.53
N THR A 160 -14.86 -0.87 -0.28
CA THR A 160 -13.88 -1.95 -0.35
C THR A 160 -14.26 -2.92 -1.47
N ILE A 161 -13.33 -3.16 -2.39
CA ILE A 161 -13.46 -4.07 -3.53
C ILE A 161 -12.51 -5.23 -3.29
N LYS A 162 -13.07 -6.39 -2.90
CA LYS A 162 -12.33 -7.59 -2.50
C LYS A 162 -12.51 -8.76 -3.46
N THR A 163 -13.61 -8.78 -4.19
CA THR A 163 -14.01 -9.89 -5.05
C THR A 163 -14.36 -9.39 -6.46
N PRO A 164 -14.35 -10.26 -7.49
CA PRO A 164 -14.79 -9.87 -8.82
C PRO A 164 -16.22 -9.31 -8.88
N SER A 165 -17.12 -9.76 -8.00
CA SER A 165 -18.49 -9.22 -7.92
C SER A 165 -18.54 -7.77 -7.41
N ASP A 166 -17.54 -7.32 -6.65
CA ASP A 166 -17.46 -5.95 -6.16
C ASP A 166 -17.00 -4.96 -7.25
N LEU A 167 -16.50 -5.46 -8.39
CA LEU A 167 -16.00 -4.61 -9.49
C LEU A 167 -17.07 -3.68 -10.07
N THR A 168 -18.34 -4.05 -9.96
CA THR A 168 -19.46 -3.17 -10.32
C THR A 168 -19.50 -1.87 -9.53
N GLN A 169 -18.83 -1.84 -8.39
CA GLN A 169 -18.73 -0.68 -7.51
C GLN A 169 -17.46 0.16 -7.79
N PHE A 170 -16.52 -0.34 -8.60
CA PHE A 170 -15.32 0.39 -8.95
C PHE A 170 -15.66 1.62 -9.80
N ALA A 171 -15.10 2.77 -9.44
CA ALA A 171 -15.29 4.00 -10.17
C ALA A 171 -13.95 4.67 -10.53
N TYR A 172 -13.88 5.23 -11.73
CA TYR A 172 -12.74 6.03 -12.17
C TYR A 172 -12.57 7.31 -11.33
N THR A 173 -13.69 7.96 -11.04
CA THR A 173 -13.81 9.10 -10.11
C THR A 173 -14.80 8.71 -9.00
N PRO A 174 -14.32 8.05 -7.95
CA PRO A 174 -15.21 7.52 -6.93
C PRO A 174 -15.81 8.62 -6.06
N ARG A 175 -17.11 8.48 -5.74
CA ARG A 175 -17.81 9.37 -4.80
C ARG A 175 -17.27 9.23 -3.37
N TYR A 176 -16.95 8.01 -2.98
CA TYR A 176 -16.29 7.67 -1.71
C TYR A 176 -14.94 7.06 -2.01
N PRO A 177 -13.92 7.32 -1.18
CA PRO A 177 -12.63 6.64 -1.33
C PRO A 177 -12.79 5.12 -1.46
N GLN A 178 -11.99 4.52 -2.34
CA GLN A 178 -12.04 3.08 -2.61
C GLN A 178 -10.71 2.39 -2.29
N LEU A 179 -10.81 1.20 -1.68
CA LEU A 179 -9.71 0.28 -1.43
C LEU A 179 -9.91 -0.97 -2.28
N VAL A 180 -8.96 -1.26 -3.17
CA VAL A 180 -9.03 -2.36 -4.13
C VAL A 180 -7.97 -3.41 -3.81
N TYR A 181 -8.41 -4.61 -3.51
CA TYR A 181 -7.55 -5.77 -3.28
C TYR A 181 -7.30 -6.49 -4.60
N LEU A 182 -6.03 -6.58 -5.00
CA LEU A 182 -5.66 -7.20 -6.29
C LEU A 182 -5.73 -8.73 -6.25
N HIS A 183 -5.48 -9.32 -5.10
CA HIS A 183 -5.50 -10.77 -4.87
C HIS A 183 -6.60 -11.22 -3.90
N GLY A 184 -7.61 -10.37 -3.65
CA GLY A 184 -8.61 -10.63 -2.62
C GLY A 184 -8.10 -10.37 -1.21
N SER A 185 -8.90 -10.71 -0.21
CA SER A 185 -8.56 -10.54 1.21
C SER A 185 -8.56 -11.88 1.95
N VAL A 186 -7.90 -11.94 3.10
CA VAL A 186 -7.83 -13.15 3.93
C VAL A 186 -9.21 -13.69 4.33
N GLU A 187 -10.20 -12.83 4.53
CA GLU A 187 -11.59 -13.22 4.87
C GLU A 187 -12.30 -13.91 3.69
N HIS A 188 -12.00 -13.45 2.47
CA HIS A 188 -12.55 -14.00 1.23
C HIS A 188 -11.49 -14.82 0.52
N TYR A 189 -10.76 -15.64 1.29
CA TYR A 189 -9.74 -16.52 0.75
C TYR A 189 -10.36 -17.44 -0.31
N THR A 190 -10.16 -17.08 -1.55
CA THR A 190 -10.34 -17.95 -2.70
C THR A 190 -8.96 -18.53 -3.03
N ASP A 191 -8.88 -19.66 -3.75
CA ASP A 191 -7.58 -20.29 -4.09
C ASP A 191 -6.71 -19.45 -5.04
N GLN A 192 -6.95 -18.14 -5.13
CA GLN A 192 -6.18 -17.19 -5.91
C GLN A 192 -4.73 -16.99 -5.42
N ASN A 193 -4.27 -17.85 -4.51
CA ASN A 193 -2.88 -17.89 -4.01
C ASN A 193 -2.06 -19.05 -4.60
N LEU A 194 -2.60 -19.76 -5.59
CA LEU A 194 -1.88 -20.82 -6.32
C LEU A 194 -1.02 -20.24 -7.44
N ASN A 195 -0.02 -21.01 -7.88
CA ASN A 195 0.94 -20.60 -8.92
C ASN A 195 0.28 -19.99 -10.17
N ASN A 196 -0.87 -20.52 -10.61
CA ASN A 196 -1.58 -20.01 -11.78
C ASN A 196 -2.26 -18.64 -11.52
N GLU A 197 -2.53 -18.29 -10.28
CA GLU A 197 -3.27 -17.10 -9.87
C GLU A 197 -2.35 -16.01 -9.31
N ILE A 198 -1.21 -16.40 -8.72
CA ILE A 198 -0.12 -15.48 -8.40
C ILE A 198 0.59 -15.02 -9.69
N GLN A 199 0.51 -15.80 -10.76
CA GLN A 199 1.10 -15.44 -12.05
C GLN A 199 0.26 -14.46 -12.86
N ASN A 200 -1.06 -14.41 -12.66
CA ASN A 200 -1.95 -13.54 -13.44
C ASN A 200 -3.02 -12.89 -12.54
N LEU A 201 -3.22 -11.60 -12.71
CA LEU A 201 -4.33 -10.89 -12.10
C LEU A 201 -5.65 -11.18 -12.83
N ASN A 202 -6.77 -11.01 -12.14
CA ASN A 202 -8.09 -11.08 -12.78
C ASN A 202 -8.18 -10.05 -13.92
N SER A 203 -8.51 -10.51 -15.13
CA SER A 203 -8.53 -9.68 -16.35
C SER A 203 -9.51 -8.51 -16.27
N ASP A 204 -10.68 -8.71 -15.64
CA ASP A 204 -11.69 -7.68 -15.51
C ASP A 204 -11.23 -6.61 -14.53
N LEU A 205 -10.58 -7.01 -13.41
CA LEU A 205 -9.97 -6.10 -12.46
C LEU A 205 -8.89 -5.26 -13.14
N VAL A 206 -8.01 -5.89 -13.90
CA VAL A 206 -6.94 -5.21 -14.65
C VAL A 206 -7.52 -4.22 -15.65
N ALA A 207 -8.57 -4.60 -16.39
CA ALA A 207 -9.23 -3.72 -17.35
C ALA A 207 -9.83 -2.46 -16.69
N HIS A 208 -10.34 -2.56 -15.47
CA HIS A 208 -10.85 -1.40 -14.72
C HIS A 208 -9.73 -0.50 -14.17
N ILE A 209 -8.60 -1.08 -13.73
CA ILE A 209 -7.53 -0.32 -13.07
C ILE A 209 -6.60 0.37 -14.07
N LYS A 210 -6.29 -0.26 -15.21
CA LYS A 210 -5.36 0.30 -16.20
C LYS A 210 -5.65 1.74 -16.63
N PRO A 211 -6.91 2.13 -16.96
CA PRO A 211 -7.22 3.52 -17.32
C PRO A 211 -6.90 4.52 -16.19
N VAL A 212 -7.15 4.11 -14.93
CA VAL A 212 -6.88 4.96 -13.76
C VAL A 212 -5.39 5.19 -13.57
N LEU A 213 -4.57 4.15 -13.74
CA LEU A 213 -3.10 4.23 -13.67
C LEU A 213 -2.48 5.07 -14.79
N LYS A 214 -3.13 5.10 -15.96
CA LYS A 214 -2.65 5.87 -17.10
C LYS A 214 -2.61 7.37 -16.80
N ASP A 215 -3.68 7.89 -16.20
CA ASP A 215 -3.96 9.32 -16.16
C ASP A 215 -3.64 9.97 -14.80
N ARG A 216 -3.21 9.18 -13.79
CA ARG A 216 -3.01 9.65 -12.43
C ARG A 216 -1.61 9.35 -11.92
N PRO A 217 -1.04 10.20 -11.02
CA PRO A 217 0.23 9.90 -10.37
C PRO A 217 0.11 8.60 -9.55
N LEU A 218 1.12 7.74 -9.60
CA LEU A 218 1.16 6.49 -8.84
C LEU A 218 2.21 6.58 -7.74
N VAL A 219 1.80 6.41 -6.48
CA VAL A 219 2.68 6.34 -5.30
C VAL A 219 2.72 4.90 -4.82
N VAL A 220 3.87 4.24 -4.91
CA VAL A 220 4.06 2.84 -4.51
C VAL A 220 4.81 2.77 -3.19
N ILE A 221 4.25 2.08 -2.19
CA ILE A 221 4.80 2.00 -0.84
C ILE A 221 4.82 0.55 -0.36
N GLY A 222 5.97 0.11 0.21
CA GLY A 222 6.08 -1.23 0.79
C GLY A 222 6.07 -2.38 -0.21
N TYR A 223 6.28 -2.11 -1.49
CA TYR A 223 6.31 -3.10 -2.57
C TYR A 223 7.67 -3.12 -3.27
N ARG A 224 8.25 -4.31 -3.42
CA ARG A 224 9.58 -4.47 -4.02
C ARG A 224 9.58 -4.56 -5.55
N GLY A 225 8.44 -4.84 -6.17
CA GLY A 225 8.35 -5.01 -7.62
C GLY A 225 8.88 -6.36 -8.12
N ALA A 226 8.77 -7.41 -7.30
CA ALA A 226 9.24 -8.75 -7.65
C ALA A 226 8.11 -9.67 -8.15
N GLU A 227 6.87 -9.37 -7.84
CA GLU A 227 5.71 -10.22 -8.14
C GLU A 227 5.28 -10.10 -9.61
N PRO A 228 5.33 -11.20 -10.38
CA PRO A 228 5.07 -11.16 -11.83
C PRO A 228 3.66 -10.68 -12.20
N SER A 229 2.61 -11.11 -11.49
CA SER A 229 1.23 -10.74 -11.81
C SER A 229 1.02 -9.22 -11.78
N ILE A 230 1.39 -8.57 -10.67
CA ILE A 230 1.23 -7.11 -10.52
C ILE A 230 2.14 -6.39 -11.52
N MET A 231 3.40 -6.83 -11.62
CA MET A 231 4.36 -6.14 -12.48
C MET A 231 4.04 -6.29 -13.96
N ASN A 232 3.74 -7.50 -14.44
CA ASN A 232 3.47 -7.75 -15.86
C ASN A 232 2.06 -7.31 -16.25
N ASP A 233 1.03 -7.73 -15.52
CA ASP A 233 -0.36 -7.54 -15.95
C ASP A 233 -0.86 -6.11 -15.70
N LEU A 234 -0.32 -5.44 -14.68
CA LEU A 234 -0.79 -4.11 -14.32
C LEU A 234 0.21 -3.01 -14.71
N PHE A 235 1.47 -3.08 -14.27
CA PHE A 235 2.40 -1.96 -14.48
C PHE A 235 3.06 -1.98 -15.86
N LEU A 236 3.72 -3.08 -16.23
CA LEU A 236 4.40 -3.18 -17.53
C LEU A 236 3.39 -3.21 -18.70
N ALA A 237 2.28 -3.94 -18.55
CA ALA A 237 1.24 -3.96 -19.56
C ALA A 237 0.59 -2.58 -19.77
N ASN A 238 0.57 -1.73 -18.75
CA ASN A 238 0.03 -0.38 -18.88
C ASN A 238 0.90 0.52 -19.77
N LEU A 239 2.18 0.21 -19.96
CA LEU A 239 3.08 0.92 -20.86
C LEU A 239 2.69 0.81 -22.34
N SER A 240 1.80 -0.12 -22.70
CA SER A 240 1.23 -0.22 -24.05
C SER A 240 0.32 0.96 -24.41
N TYR A 241 -0.21 1.68 -23.43
CA TYR A 241 -1.01 2.88 -23.67
C TYR A 241 -0.11 4.08 -23.94
N THR A 242 -0.47 4.87 -24.95
CA THR A 242 0.18 6.15 -25.22
C THR A 242 0.10 7.05 -24.00
N ASN A 243 1.22 7.65 -23.62
CA ASN A 243 1.35 8.53 -22.46
C ASN A 243 1.05 7.86 -21.09
N SER A 244 1.24 6.56 -21.00
CA SER A 244 1.10 5.87 -19.72
C SER A 244 2.05 6.45 -18.66
N PHE A 245 1.56 6.56 -17.43
CA PHE A 245 2.30 7.14 -16.30
C PHE A 245 2.89 8.55 -16.56
N HIS A 246 2.25 9.35 -17.43
CA HIS A 246 2.73 10.72 -17.71
C HIS A 246 2.73 11.62 -16.46
N GLN A 247 1.91 11.32 -15.45
CA GLN A 247 1.89 12.00 -14.15
C GLN A 247 2.98 11.48 -13.18
N GLY A 248 3.73 10.45 -13.57
CA GLY A 248 4.85 9.88 -12.82
C GLY A 248 4.51 8.72 -11.91
N ILE A 249 5.53 7.89 -11.69
CA ILE A 249 5.59 6.83 -10.69
C ILE A 249 6.55 7.27 -9.60
N TYR A 250 6.08 7.28 -8.36
CA TYR A 250 6.82 7.64 -7.15
C TYR A 250 6.97 6.39 -6.28
N TRP A 251 8.10 5.69 -6.44
CA TRP A 251 8.32 4.40 -5.80
C TRP A 251 9.09 4.56 -4.50
N CYS A 252 8.41 4.38 -3.37
CA CYS A 252 9.00 4.52 -2.05
C CYS A 252 9.79 3.27 -1.69
N LEU A 253 11.10 3.43 -1.46
CA LEU A 253 12.01 2.39 -0.98
C LEU A 253 12.65 2.82 0.34
N LEU A 254 12.95 1.84 1.20
CA LEU A 254 13.75 2.10 2.39
C LEU A 254 15.14 2.61 1.99
N LYS A 255 15.68 3.57 2.72
CA LYS A 255 17.01 4.14 2.48
C LYS A 255 18.08 3.05 2.34
N ARG A 256 18.06 2.05 3.24
CA ARG A 256 18.98 0.89 3.18
C ARG A 256 18.85 0.05 1.89
N ASP A 257 17.63 -0.07 1.34
CA ASP A 257 17.41 -0.84 0.10
C ASP A 257 17.95 -0.07 -1.10
N ILE A 258 17.85 1.27 -1.08
CA ILE A 258 18.46 2.13 -2.10
C ILE A 258 19.98 2.03 -2.05
N GLU A 259 20.60 2.06 -0.86
CA GLU A 259 22.03 1.87 -0.68
C GLU A 259 22.48 0.52 -1.23
N ASN A 260 21.77 -0.57 -0.89
CA ASN A 260 22.06 -1.90 -1.41
C ASN A 260 21.99 -1.97 -2.95
N ILE A 261 20.94 -1.40 -3.56
CA ILE A 261 20.78 -1.36 -5.02
C ILE A 261 21.88 -0.50 -5.67
N THR A 262 22.29 0.57 -5.02
CA THR A 262 23.36 1.44 -5.51
C THR A 262 24.72 0.74 -5.50
N GLN A 263 25.01 -0.02 -4.45
CA GLN A 263 26.24 -0.81 -4.32
C GLN A 263 26.21 -2.08 -5.20
N ASN A 264 25.06 -2.72 -5.32
CA ASN A 264 24.86 -3.92 -6.13
C ASN A 264 23.57 -3.78 -6.97
N PRO A 265 23.64 -3.23 -8.20
CA PRO A 265 22.48 -3.05 -9.07
C PRO A 265 21.70 -4.34 -9.37
N ASN A 266 22.34 -5.50 -9.31
CA ASN A 266 21.71 -6.79 -9.52
C ASN A 266 20.82 -7.23 -8.32
N SER A 267 20.88 -6.55 -7.19
CA SER A 267 19.99 -6.81 -6.04
C SER A 267 18.58 -6.24 -6.25
N ALA A 268 18.39 -5.35 -7.23
CA ALA A 268 17.06 -4.87 -7.60
C ALA A 268 16.28 -5.93 -8.35
N PRO A 269 14.97 -6.10 -8.08
CA PRO A 269 14.15 -7.03 -8.86
C PRO A 269 14.19 -6.67 -10.35
N PRO A 270 14.31 -7.68 -11.25
CA PRO A 270 14.40 -7.43 -12.70
C PRO A 270 13.22 -6.63 -13.25
N LEU A 271 11.99 -6.96 -12.85
CA LEU A 271 10.76 -6.30 -13.32
C LEU A 271 10.66 -4.84 -12.85
N PHE A 272 11.11 -4.55 -11.62
CA PHE A 272 11.25 -3.16 -11.13
C PHE A 272 12.23 -2.37 -12.01
N THR A 273 13.38 -2.95 -12.31
CA THR A 273 14.41 -2.32 -13.15
C THR A 273 13.90 -2.10 -14.57
N GLU A 274 13.14 -3.05 -15.12
CA GLU A 274 12.51 -2.95 -16.44
C GLU A 274 11.49 -1.82 -16.50
N LEU A 275 10.59 -1.74 -15.51
CA LEU A 275 9.60 -0.67 -15.41
C LEU A 275 10.28 0.71 -15.35
N ALA A 276 11.27 0.86 -14.47
CA ALA A 276 12.01 2.11 -14.31
C ALA A 276 12.70 2.57 -15.62
N LYS A 277 13.22 1.63 -16.42
CA LYS A 277 13.83 1.93 -17.72
C LYS A 277 12.79 2.35 -18.77
N LYS A 278 11.64 1.64 -18.81
CA LYS A 278 10.63 1.83 -19.87
C LYS A 278 9.74 3.06 -19.67
N THR A 279 9.72 3.66 -18.48
CA THR A 279 8.91 4.85 -18.17
C THR A 279 9.53 6.18 -18.59
N ASN A 280 10.66 6.17 -19.33
CA ASN A 280 11.26 7.34 -19.97
C ASN A 280 11.42 8.58 -19.06
N GLY A 281 11.91 8.37 -17.83
CA GLY A 281 12.16 9.45 -16.86
C GLY A 281 10.97 9.83 -15.97
N ASN A 282 9.80 9.25 -16.18
CA ASN A 282 8.63 9.42 -15.31
C ASN A 282 8.65 8.50 -14.06
N PHE A 283 9.79 7.89 -13.78
CA PHE A 283 9.99 7.03 -12.62
C PHE A 283 10.96 7.68 -11.63
N GLN A 284 10.53 7.83 -10.38
CA GLN A 284 11.34 8.37 -9.30
C GLN A 284 11.32 7.43 -8.11
N VAL A 285 12.47 7.22 -7.50
CA VAL A 285 12.59 6.49 -6.23
C VAL A 285 12.58 7.51 -5.10
N ILE A 286 11.69 7.32 -4.14
CA ILE A 286 11.54 8.17 -2.97
C ILE A 286 12.14 7.43 -1.76
N PRO A 287 13.24 7.91 -1.17
CA PRO A 287 13.83 7.32 0.02
C PRO A 287 12.94 7.57 1.24
N ILE A 288 12.62 6.48 1.97
CA ILE A 288 11.80 6.53 3.18
C ILE A 288 12.49 5.77 4.33
N ASP A 289 12.14 6.11 5.57
CA ASP A 289 12.57 5.37 6.77
C ASP A 289 11.63 4.19 7.08
N GLY A 290 10.34 4.35 6.76
CA GLY A 290 9.29 3.37 6.94
C GLY A 290 7.95 3.92 6.47
N PHE A 291 6.92 3.08 6.48
CA PHE A 291 5.57 3.50 6.09
C PHE A 291 4.96 4.47 7.11
N ASP A 292 5.06 4.16 8.39
CA ASP A 292 4.51 5.00 9.45
C ASP A 292 5.19 6.36 9.51
N GLU A 293 6.52 6.41 9.39
CA GLU A 293 7.29 7.65 9.33
C GLU A 293 6.95 8.49 8.10
N LEU A 294 6.79 7.84 6.95
CA LEU A 294 6.37 8.53 5.73
C LEU A 294 5.01 9.19 5.92
N MET A 295 4.02 8.43 6.38
CA MET A 295 2.64 8.91 6.48
C MET A 295 2.47 9.95 7.60
N SER A 296 3.04 9.70 8.79
CA SER A 296 2.84 10.56 9.95
C SER A 296 3.72 11.81 9.92
N ARG A 297 5.03 11.66 9.73
CA ARG A 297 5.98 12.77 9.81
C ARG A 297 6.14 13.51 8.48
N GLU A 298 6.41 12.77 7.40
CA GLU A 298 6.78 13.39 6.13
C GLU A 298 5.55 13.92 5.37
N ILE A 299 4.40 13.28 5.47
CA ILE A 299 3.18 13.72 4.78
C ILE A 299 2.30 14.56 5.71
N MET A 300 1.73 13.96 6.75
CA MET A 300 0.80 14.67 7.63
C MET A 300 1.45 15.84 8.37
N GLY A 301 2.67 15.66 8.89
CA GLY A 301 3.41 16.73 9.55
C GLY A 301 3.66 17.93 8.63
N LYS A 302 4.05 17.70 7.37
CA LYS A 302 4.26 18.80 6.40
C LYS A 302 2.95 19.44 5.92
N LEU A 303 1.86 18.69 5.82
CA LEU A 303 0.54 19.26 5.51
C LEU A 303 0.09 20.21 6.62
N GLN A 304 0.20 19.78 7.88
CA GLN A 304 -0.17 20.60 9.05
C GLN A 304 0.72 21.83 9.21
N ALA A 305 2.05 21.70 9.03
CA ALA A 305 2.98 22.84 9.09
C ALA A 305 2.64 23.90 8.04
N THR A 306 2.29 23.49 6.82
CA THR A 306 1.89 24.44 5.78
C THR A 306 0.61 25.20 6.13
N GLU A 307 -0.36 24.56 6.78
CA GLU A 307 -1.58 25.25 7.24
C GLU A 307 -1.28 26.30 8.32
N ILE A 308 -0.39 25.96 9.25
CA ILE A 308 0.03 26.90 10.31
C ILE A 308 0.75 28.10 9.68
N ASP A 309 1.68 27.88 8.74
CA ASP A 309 2.40 28.96 8.06
C ASP A 309 1.46 29.87 7.26
N LEU A 310 0.46 29.33 6.58
CA LEU A 310 -0.54 30.11 5.87
C LEU A 310 -1.40 30.94 6.80
N LYS A 311 -1.77 30.40 7.96
CA LYS A 311 -2.52 31.13 9.00
C LYS A 311 -1.69 32.27 9.58
N ASN A 312 -0.43 31.99 9.95
CA ASN A 312 0.49 32.99 10.48
C ASN A 312 0.75 34.12 9.48
N ASN A 313 0.97 33.80 8.22
CA ASN A 313 1.17 34.80 7.16
C ASN A 313 -0.07 35.63 6.87
N ASN A 314 -1.27 35.07 7.01
CA ASN A 314 -2.51 35.81 6.89
C ASN A 314 -2.73 36.76 8.09
N ILE A 315 -2.34 36.36 9.28
CA ILE A 315 -2.33 37.21 10.48
C ILE A 315 -1.34 38.37 10.31
N LEU A 316 -0.14 38.11 9.77
CA LEU A 316 0.89 39.14 9.55
C LEU A 316 0.56 40.09 8.37
N ARG A 317 -0.29 39.70 7.43
CA ARG A 317 -0.82 40.54 6.33
C ARG A 317 -2.14 41.24 6.67
N GLY A 318 -2.59 41.12 7.93
CA GLY A 318 -3.83 41.76 8.43
C GLY A 318 -3.79 43.27 8.19
N ASN A 319 -4.82 43.73 7.50
CA ASN A 319 -5.08 45.09 7.11
C ASN A 319 -5.13 46.01 8.37
N PRO A 320 -4.44 47.15 8.41
CA PRO A 320 -4.34 48.00 9.61
C PRO A 320 -5.63 48.67 10.05
N ASN A 321 -6.77 48.36 9.47
CA ASN A 321 -8.04 49.06 9.70
C ASN A 321 -9.17 48.21 10.31
N ASN A 322 -8.88 47.12 11.05
CA ASN A 322 -9.96 46.42 11.73
C ASN A 322 -9.71 46.21 13.22
N SER A 323 -10.72 46.55 13.99
CA SER A 323 -10.91 46.47 15.44
C SER A 323 -10.50 45.14 16.07
N PRO A 324 -10.24 45.05 17.39
CA PRO A 324 -9.67 43.87 18.03
C PRO A 324 -10.57 42.66 17.86
N ALA A 325 -9.99 41.58 17.32
CA ALA A 325 -10.66 40.30 17.17
C ALA A 325 -10.86 39.63 18.54
N PRO A 326 -11.96 38.90 18.72
CA PRO A 326 -12.20 38.17 19.97
C PRO A 326 -11.19 37.02 20.11
N THR A 327 -10.76 36.79 21.34
CA THR A 327 -9.88 35.67 21.75
C THR A 327 -10.61 34.35 21.49
N PHE A 328 -10.13 33.58 20.53
CA PHE A 328 -10.65 32.24 20.21
C PHE A 328 -9.80 31.13 20.80
N ASP A 329 -10.47 30.14 21.36
CA ASP A 329 -9.91 28.93 21.90
C ASP A 329 -9.31 28.08 20.78
N THR A 330 -8.05 27.68 20.92
CA THR A 330 -7.25 26.91 19.94
C THR A 330 -7.89 25.56 19.53
N GLN A 331 -8.78 25.02 20.34
CA GLN A 331 -9.53 23.80 20.02
C GLN A 331 -10.67 24.03 18.99
N ILE A 332 -11.19 25.24 18.88
CA ILE A 332 -12.24 25.62 17.93
C ILE A 332 -11.63 25.86 16.54
N ILE A 333 -10.41 26.42 16.45
CA ILE A 333 -9.74 26.74 15.18
C ILE A 333 -9.42 25.49 14.36
N ALA A 334 -9.04 24.38 15.01
CA ALA A 334 -8.83 23.10 14.33
C ALA A 334 -10.12 22.50 13.74
N ARG A 335 -11.28 22.82 14.36
CA ARG A 335 -12.60 22.39 13.86
C ARG A 335 -13.06 23.19 12.63
N ASP A 336 -12.83 24.48 12.60
CA ASP A 336 -13.36 25.35 11.54
C ASP A 336 -12.56 25.22 10.22
N THR A 337 -11.28 24.87 10.28
CA THR A 337 -10.46 24.68 9.07
C THR A 337 -10.79 23.36 8.36
N ILE A 338 -11.06 22.32 9.11
CA ILE A 338 -11.56 21.04 8.56
C ILE A 338 -12.98 21.25 8.02
N GLY A 339 -13.82 22.02 8.73
CA GLY A 339 -15.17 22.38 8.30
C GLY A 339 -15.21 23.24 7.03
N SER A 340 -14.26 24.15 6.82
CA SER A 340 -14.20 24.98 5.61
C SER A 340 -13.68 24.23 4.39
N LEU A 341 -12.75 23.28 4.56
CA LEU A 341 -12.35 22.34 3.50
C LEU A 341 -13.48 21.37 3.14
N GLU A 342 -14.20 20.84 4.14
CA GLU A 342 -15.40 20.02 3.91
C GLU A 342 -16.50 20.81 3.19
N GLN A 343 -16.74 22.07 3.55
CA GLN A 343 -17.75 22.93 2.89
C GLN A 343 -17.33 23.34 1.48
N ALA A 344 -16.05 23.58 1.21
CA ALA A 344 -15.54 23.85 -0.12
C ALA A 344 -15.68 22.61 -1.02
N LEU A 345 -15.35 21.43 -0.50
CA LEU A 345 -15.52 20.15 -1.20
C LEU A 345 -17.01 19.81 -1.45
N ILE A 346 -17.90 20.13 -0.51
CA ILE A 346 -19.35 19.92 -0.67
C ILE A 346 -19.93 20.89 -1.71
N ARG A 347 -19.50 22.16 -1.72
CA ARG A 347 -19.97 23.15 -2.70
C ARG A 347 -19.53 22.86 -4.14
N GLU A 348 -18.36 22.26 -4.34
CA GLU A 348 -17.93 21.82 -5.68
C GLU A 348 -18.61 20.54 -6.14
N ARG A 349 -19.08 19.70 -5.22
CA ARG A 349 -19.83 18.46 -5.54
C ARG A 349 -21.32 18.69 -5.85
N LEU A 350 -21.84 19.86 -5.52
CA LEU A 350 -23.24 20.26 -5.77
C LEU A 350 -23.42 21.15 -7.01
N LYS A 351 -22.31 21.50 -7.71
CA LYS A 351 -22.30 22.07 -9.04
C LYS A 351 -22.04 20.99 -10.08
#